data_76d50b1f843e824b97f53441643ddaca
#
_entry.id   76d50b1f843e824b97f53441643ddaca
#
_cell.length_a   1.000
_cell.length_b   1.000
_cell.length_c   1.000
_cell.angle_alpha   90.00
_cell.angle_beta   90.00
_cell.angle_gamma   90.00
#
_symmetry.space_group_name_H-M   'P 1'
#
loop_
_entity.id
_entity.type
_entity.pdbx_description
1 polymer ?
#
loop_
_entity_poly.entity_id
_entity_poly.type
_entity_poly.pdbx_seq_one_letter_code
_entity_poly.pdbx_strand_id
1 'polypeptide(L)'
;MKNLILGAALISSAALSAAPSQKLIVKLKPGYSAKSVSLFSNKSVQDVRDLKVSFGAFYSVKTSGMNQKSLQALSNDPAIEYVEESQVFTVTPIVNKEAIQDARFEDQWGLKNTGNNVGGWWSRGKAGEDINAEGVWKMTRGRKEVKIAVIDTGVDYTHKDLAANMWVNELEANGVEGVDDDGNGYVDDIHGYDFANDDGDPADGHGHGTHCAGNIGALHNRSGVRGVMNNVKMVGIKFLSDSGRGETEHAIKSIDYAVKVGVNLMSNSWGGGKFSQALLDSIQAANDAGIVFVAAAGNSRADNDAKPTYPANYEVDNVIVVGAHDGKGERSGFSNYGKKTVHVFAPGSNILSTVPGDRYQSMSGTSMACPLAAGAIGLLMSESPNLTPKEIRDRVIATAVDNGELGQYTPVGRMDAERLVKNERN
;
A
#
# COMPACT_ATOMS: atom_id res chain seq x y z
N MET A 1 -1.54 28.77 -16.63
CA MET A 1 -2.74 28.88 -15.77
C MET A 1 -2.44 28.07 -14.52
N LYS A 2 -2.35 28.72 -13.34
CA LYS A 2 -2.03 28.04 -12.08
C LYS A 2 -3.28 27.27 -11.63
N ASN A 3 -3.22 25.96 -11.57
CA ASN A 3 -4.36 25.12 -11.24
C ASN A 3 -4.59 25.09 -9.72
N LEU A 4 -5.66 25.74 -9.31
CA LEU A 4 -6.24 25.56 -7.99
C LEU A 4 -7.17 24.34 -8.06
N ILE A 5 -6.78 23.19 -7.48
CA ILE A 5 -7.65 22.02 -7.41
C ILE A 5 -8.48 22.15 -6.11
N LEU A 6 -9.49 23.02 -6.14
CA LEU A 6 -10.53 23.11 -5.11
C LEU A 6 -11.74 22.31 -5.58
N GLY A 7 -11.99 21.16 -4.99
CA GLY A 7 -13.23 20.44 -5.17
C GLY A 7 -14.38 21.26 -4.58
N ALA A 8 -15.33 21.70 -5.40
CA ALA A 8 -16.49 22.45 -4.97
C ALA A 8 -17.43 21.57 -4.15
N ALA A 9 -17.42 21.76 -2.82
CA ALA A 9 -18.50 21.34 -1.94
C ALA A 9 -19.49 22.49 -1.78
N LEU A 10 -20.74 22.28 -2.21
CA LEU A 10 -21.86 23.19 -1.98
C LEU A 10 -22.15 23.29 -0.48
N ILE A 11 -21.90 24.45 0.11
CA ILE A 11 -22.26 24.74 1.51
C ILE A 11 -23.55 25.54 1.52
N SER A 12 -24.59 24.95 2.13
CA SER A 12 -25.82 25.63 2.47
C SER A 12 -25.58 26.60 3.64
N SER A 13 -26.13 27.82 3.54
CA SER A 13 -26.04 28.87 4.54
C SER A 13 -26.84 28.53 5.81
N ALA A 14 -26.15 28.36 6.96
CA ALA A 14 -26.72 28.65 8.29
C ALA A 14 -25.61 28.67 9.37
N ALA A 15 -25.65 29.72 10.21
CA ALA A 15 -24.97 29.90 11.50
C ALA A 15 -23.45 30.14 11.48
N LEU A 16 -23.02 31.24 12.14
CA LEU A 16 -21.64 31.53 12.56
C LEU A 16 -21.14 30.50 13.59
N SER A 17 -20.83 29.29 13.15
CA SER A 17 -19.94 28.40 13.87
C SER A 17 -18.52 28.68 13.37
N ALA A 18 -17.53 28.67 14.26
CA ALA A 18 -16.13 28.74 13.87
C ALA A 18 -15.89 27.72 12.73
N ALA A 19 -15.29 28.17 11.62
CA ALA A 19 -15.02 27.29 10.50
C ALA A 19 -14.21 26.08 11.02
N PRO A 20 -14.53 24.86 10.57
CA PRO A 20 -13.88 23.66 11.08
C PRO A 20 -12.36 23.75 10.87
N SER A 21 -11.61 23.14 11.76
CA SER A 21 -10.16 22.97 11.60
C SER A 21 -9.90 22.18 10.32
N GLN A 22 -9.06 22.74 9.45
CA GLN A 22 -8.61 22.08 8.20
C GLN A 22 -7.13 21.76 8.30
N LYS A 23 -6.72 20.65 7.71
CA LYS A 23 -5.32 20.26 7.54
C LYS A 23 -4.97 20.37 6.07
N LEU A 24 -3.89 21.08 5.77
CA LEU A 24 -3.42 21.36 4.43
C LEU A 24 -2.03 20.74 4.24
N ILE A 25 -1.74 20.30 3.02
CA ILE A 25 -0.40 20.00 2.56
C ILE A 25 0.06 21.18 1.69
N VAL A 26 1.22 21.73 2.03
CA VAL A 26 1.82 22.88 1.34
C VAL A 26 3.18 22.48 0.81
N LYS A 27 3.41 22.61 -0.50
CA LYS A 27 4.72 22.45 -1.12
C LYS A 27 5.31 23.82 -1.42
N LEU A 28 6.54 24.03 -1.01
CA LEU A 28 7.30 25.24 -1.35
C LEU A 28 8.13 25.01 -2.61
N LYS A 29 8.35 26.11 -3.35
CA LYS A 29 9.31 26.12 -4.46
C LYS A 29 10.75 25.95 -3.94
N PRO A 30 11.64 25.41 -4.78
CA PRO A 30 13.06 25.31 -4.43
C PRO A 30 13.66 26.65 -3.96
N GLY A 31 14.44 26.60 -2.88
CA GLY A 31 15.11 27.78 -2.30
C GLY A 31 14.27 28.57 -1.28
N TYR A 32 13.01 28.20 -1.07
CA TYR A 32 12.17 28.78 -0.02
C TYR A 32 12.06 27.90 1.21
N SER A 33 11.77 28.50 2.35
CA SER A 33 11.54 27.82 3.63
C SER A 33 10.25 28.31 4.29
N ALA A 34 9.78 27.66 5.37
CA ALA A 34 8.60 28.08 6.10
C ALA A 34 8.65 29.58 6.52
N LYS A 35 9.83 30.10 6.83
CA LYS A 35 10.03 31.54 7.18
C LYS A 35 9.74 32.47 6.02
N SER A 36 9.79 32.00 4.79
CA SER A 36 9.49 32.79 3.58
C SER A 36 8.00 32.97 3.35
N VAL A 37 7.14 32.21 4.04
CA VAL A 37 5.69 32.23 3.85
C VAL A 37 5.05 33.07 4.96
N SER A 38 4.72 34.33 4.66
CA SER A 38 4.19 35.27 5.65
C SER A 38 2.88 34.81 6.29
N LEU A 39 2.06 34.06 5.56
CA LEU A 39 0.79 33.51 6.03
C LEU A 39 0.94 32.39 7.06
N PHE A 40 2.10 31.74 7.18
CA PHE A 40 2.33 30.76 8.24
C PHE A 40 2.36 31.42 9.65
N SER A 41 2.58 32.72 9.71
CA SER A 41 2.49 33.52 10.94
C SER A 41 1.07 34.08 11.21
N ASN A 42 0.09 33.73 10.39
CA ASN A 42 -1.29 34.21 10.55
C ASN A 42 -1.97 33.55 11.75
N LYS A 43 -2.81 34.30 12.46
CA LYS A 43 -3.59 33.80 13.63
C LYS A 43 -4.52 32.61 13.31
N SER A 44 -4.89 32.44 12.04
CA SER A 44 -5.69 31.30 11.58
C SER A 44 -4.86 30.02 11.39
N VAL A 45 -3.53 30.10 11.41
CA VAL A 45 -2.63 28.94 11.36
C VAL A 45 -2.33 28.53 12.79
N GLN A 46 -2.67 27.29 13.13
CA GLN A 46 -2.48 26.73 14.47
C GLN A 46 -1.16 25.98 14.61
N ASP A 47 -0.73 25.31 13.54
CA ASP A 47 0.46 24.49 13.53
C ASP A 47 1.04 24.41 12.11
N VAL A 48 2.37 24.40 12.00
CA VAL A 48 3.11 24.21 10.74
C VAL A 48 4.23 23.20 11.00
N ARG A 49 4.13 22.04 10.39
CA ARG A 49 5.12 20.95 10.53
C ARG A 49 5.83 20.72 9.22
N ASP A 50 7.15 20.73 9.25
CA ASP A 50 7.98 20.25 8.16
C ASP A 50 7.88 18.71 8.09
N LEU A 51 7.52 18.17 6.93
CA LEU A 51 7.41 16.72 6.74
C LEU A 51 8.78 16.05 6.58
N LYS A 52 9.86 16.85 6.39
CA LYS A 52 11.25 16.39 6.26
C LYS A 52 11.47 15.28 5.22
N VAL A 53 10.70 15.31 4.14
CA VAL A 53 10.83 14.34 3.05
C VAL A 53 11.95 14.73 2.10
N SER A 54 12.57 13.73 1.45
CA SER A 54 13.79 13.90 0.65
C SER A 54 13.55 14.56 -0.72
N PHE A 55 12.32 14.53 -1.23
CA PHE A 55 11.97 14.96 -2.60
C PHE A 55 11.34 16.36 -2.68
N GLY A 56 11.45 17.17 -1.62
CA GLY A 56 10.98 18.57 -1.65
C GLY A 56 10.64 19.16 -0.29
N ALA A 57 10.36 20.45 -0.26
CA ALA A 57 9.98 21.17 0.96
C ALA A 57 8.46 21.10 1.18
N PHE A 58 7.99 20.11 1.91
CA PHE A 58 6.59 19.87 2.21
C PHE A 58 6.26 20.18 3.66
N TYR A 59 5.12 20.81 3.86
CA TYR A 59 4.62 21.18 5.19
C TYR A 59 3.19 20.71 5.39
N SER A 60 2.89 20.16 6.56
CA SER A 60 1.54 19.98 7.06
C SER A 60 1.14 21.22 7.84
N VAL A 61 0.04 21.83 7.45
CA VAL A 61 -0.44 23.12 8.05
C VAL A 61 -1.84 22.93 8.59
N LYS A 62 -1.97 23.02 9.91
CA LYS A 62 -3.27 23.00 10.60
C LYS A 62 -3.82 24.42 10.70
N THR A 63 -5.04 24.61 10.23
CA THR A 63 -5.71 25.91 10.22
C THR A 63 -7.04 25.88 10.96
N SER A 64 -7.48 27.02 11.49
CA SER A 64 -8.84 27.21 12.01
C SER A 64 -9.43 28.51 11.49
N GLY A 65 -10.66 28.44 10.99
CA GLY A 65 -11.36 29.64 10.51
C GLY A 65 -10.78 30.28 9.24
N MET A 66 -9.94 29.55 8.48
CA MET A 66 -9.42 30.04 7.22
C MET A 66 -10.53 30.06 6.17
N ASN A 67 -10.83 31.23 5.66
CA ASN A 67 -11.84 31.38 4.62
C ASN A 67 -11.22 31.23 3.22
N GLN A 68 -12.06 31.12 2.21
CA GLN A 68 -11.64 30.92 0.83
C GLN A 68 -10.65 31.99 0.34
N LYS A 69 -10.81 33.25 0.79
CA LYS A 69 -9.90 34.35 0.43
C LYS A 69 -8.50 34.13 1.02
N SER A 70 -8.42 33.63 2.26
CA SER A 70 -7.14 33.33 2.91
C SER A 70 -6.45 32.12 2.26
N LEU A 71 -7.20 31.11 1.87
CA LEU A 71 -6.68 29.95 1.10
C LEU A 71 -6.17 30.40 -0.27
N GLN A 72 -6.91 31.27 -0.96
CA GLN A 72 -6.48 31.86 -2.23
C GLN A 72 -5.21 32.70 -2.06
N ALA A 73 -5.10 33.49 -0.99
CA ALA A 73 -3.91 34.27 -0.70
C ALA A 73 -2.70 33.38 -0.42
N LEU A 74 -2.89 32.26 0.30
CA LEU A 74 -1.86 31.25 0.52
C LEU A 74 -1.39 30.63 -0.79
N SER A 75 -2.31 30.22 -1.66
CA SER A 75 -1.99 29.65 -2.98
C SER A 75 -1.29 30.62 -3.93
N ASN A 76 -1.44 31.94 -3.71
CA ASN A 76 -0.80 32.98 -4.51
C ASN A 76 0.54 33.48 -3.95
N ASP A 77 0.97 32.96 -2.80
CA ASP A 77 2.27 33.32 -2.23
C ASP A 77 3.40 32.90 -3.18
N PRO A 78 4.35 33.77 -3.49
CA PRO A 78 5.41 33.47 -4.47
C PRO A 78 6.33 32.31 -4.05
N ALA A 79 6.43 32.02 -2.74
CA ALA A 79 7.19 30.90 -2.19
C ALA A 79 6.48 29.55 -2.36
N ILE A 80 5.18 29.54 -2.57
CA ILE A 80 4.37 28.33 -2.62
C ILE A 80 4.28 27.80 -4.05
N GLU A 81 4.50 26.49 -4.22
CA GLU A 81 4.28 25.78 -5.47
C GLU A 81 2.82 25.40 -5.61
N TYR A 82 2.28 24.74 -4.58
CA TYR A 82 0.84 24.45 -4.42
C TYR A 82 0.41 24.25 -2.96
N VAL A 83 -0.91 24.29 -2.76
CA VAL A 83 -1.60 23.96 -1.51
C VAL A 83 -2.75 23.02 -1.83
N GLU A 84 -2.92 21.99 -1.04
CA GLU A 84 -4.06 21.08 -1.13
C GLU A 84 -4.58 20.66 0.25
N GLU A 85 -5.81 20.14 0.32
CA GLU A 85 -6.35 19.57 1.55
C GLU A 85 -5.75 18.18 1.80
N SER A 86 -5.35 17.91 3.06
CA SER A 86 -4.97 16.57 3.48
C SER A 86 -6.16 15.62 3.36
N GLN A 87 -5.94 14.45 2.75
CA GLN A 87 -6.95 13.42 2.58
C GLN A 87 -6.86 12.39 3.71
N VAL A 88 -7.96 11.65 3.91
CA VAL A 88 -8.02 10.49 4.81
C VAL A 88 -8.08 9.22 3.98
N PHE A 89 -7.19 8.29 4.25
CA PHE A 89 -7.16 6.95 3.67
C PHE A 89 -7.65 5.94 4.69
N THR A 90 -8.24 4.85 4.20
CA THR A 90 -8.81 3.81 5.05
C THR A 90 -8.55 2.42 4.50
N VAL A 91 -8.58 1.43 5.39
CA VAL A 91 -8.73 0.02 5.04
C VAL A 91 -10.10 -0.48 5.48
N THR A 92 -10.73 -1.29 4.66
CA THR A 92 -12.06 -1.86 4.93
C THR A 92 -12.10 -3.31 4.43
N PRO A 93 -11.35 -4.24 5.06
CA PRO A 93 -11.41 -5.63 4.68
C PRO A 93 -12.75 -6.23 5.13
N ILE A 94 -13.24 -7.18 4.36
CA ILE A 94 -14.36 -8.01 4.76
C ILE A 94 -13.79 -9.19 5.57
N VAL A 95 -14.05 -9.21 6.88
CA VAL A 95 -13.67 -10.33 7.74
C VAL A 95 -14.67 -11.46 7.54
N ASN A 96 -14.21 -12.61 7.07
CA ASN A 96 -15.08 -13.72 6.68
C ASN A 96 -15.27 -14.75 7.79
N LYS A 97 -14.28 -14.92 8.67
CA LYS A 97 -14.29 -15.89 9.79
C LYS A 97 -13.55 -15.33 10.98
N GLU A 98 -13.87 -15.84 12.16
CA GLU A 98 -13.08 -15.57 13.36
C GLU A 98 -11.64 -16.09 13.21
N ALA A 99 -10.73 -15.46 13.95
CA ALA A 99 -9.33 -15.86 13.96
C ALA A 99 -9.15 -17.23 14.60
N ILE A 100 -8.29 -18.07 14.02
CA ILE A 100 -7.98 -19.44 14.47
C ILE A 100 -6.49 -19.59 14.77
N GLN A 101 -6.13 -20.60 15.58
CA GLN A 101 -4.73 -20.89 15.93
C GLN A 101 -4.07 -21.91 14.97
N ASP A 102 -4.84 -22.87 14.47
CA ASP A 102 -4.35 -24.00 13.66
C ASP A 102 -4.74 -23.85 12.18
N ALA A 103 -4.13 -22.89 11.49
CA ALA A 103 -4.28 -22.74 10.04
C ALA A 103 -3.32 -23.70 9.30
N ARG A 104 -3.69 -24.06 8.06
CA ARG A 104 -2.89 -24.95 7.20
C ARG A 104 -2.83 -24.43 5.78
N PHE A 105 -1.71 -24.74 5.09
CA PHE A 105 -1.54 -24.40 3.68
C PHE A 105 -2.67 -24.90 2.78
N GLU A 106 -3.23 -26.07 3.08
CA GLU A 106 -4.34 -26.67 2.32
C GLU A 106 -5.63 -25.84 2.34
N ASP A 107 -5.76 -24.92 3.31
CA ASP A 107 -6.88 -23.98 3.41
C ASP A 107 -6.63 -22.67 2.63
N GLN A 108 -5.45 -22.50 2.02
CA GLN A 108 -5.02 -21.32 1.26
C GLN A 108 -5.26 -21.49 -0.25
N TRP A 109 -6.54 -21.47 -0.67
CA TRP A 109 -6.88 -21.65 -2.07
C TRP A 109 -6.22 -20.62 -3.00
N GLY A 110 -5.93 -19.41 -2.53
CA GLY A 110 -5.28 -18.36 -3.31
C GLY A 110 -3.88 -18.74 -3.80
N LEU A 111 -3.19 -19.65 -3.07
CA LEU A 111 -1.88 -20.19 -3.44
C LEU A 111 -1.98 -21.51 -4.21
N LYS A 112 -3.01 -22.32 -3.90
CA LYS A 112 -3.31 -23.60 -4.55
C LYS A 112 -4.79 -23.88 -4.54
N ASN A 113 -5.43 -23.72 -5.68
CA ASN A 113 -6.85 -24.00 -5.85
C ASN A 113 -7.06 -25.40 -6.44
N THR A 114 -7.58 -26.31 -5.62
CA THR A 114 -7.92 -27.67 -6.06
C THR A 114 -9.39 -27.79 -6.54
N GLY A 115 -10.13 -26.68 -6.57
CA GLY A 115 -11.56 -26.66 -6.81
C GLY A 115 -12.43 -26.91 -5.57
N ASN A 116 -11.80 -27.13 -4.41
CA ASN A 116 -12.50 -27.36 -3.14
C ASN A 116 -12.06 -26.30 -2.11
N ASN A 117 -12.90 -26.05 -1.09
CA ASN A 117 -12.60 -25.20 0.08
C ASN A 117 -12.19 -23.73 -0.25
N VAL A 118 -12.74 -23.15 -1.31
CA VAL A 118 -12.44 -21.76 -1.71
C VAL A 118 -13.18 -20.70 -0.87
N GLY A 119 -13.52 -21.00 0.37
CA GLY A 119 -14.21 -20.04 1.27
C GLY A 119 -15.16 -20.69 2.27
N GLY A 120 -15.14 -22.02 2.39
CA GLY A 120 -15.93 -22.79 3.35
C GLY A 120 -16.12 -24.22 2.90
N TRP A 121 -16.55 -25.10 3.82
CA TRP A 121 -16.67 -26.55 3.65
C TRP A 121 -17.49 -27.00 2.43
N TRP A 122 -18.35 -26.14 1.90
CA TRP A 122 -19.23 -26.43 0.75
C TRP A 122 -18.98 -25.50 -0.45
N SER A 123 -18.02 -24.60 -0.35
CA SER A 123 -17.70 -23.63 -1.40
C SER A 123 -16.80 -24.30 -2.44
N ARG A 124 -17.33 -24.49 -3.65
CA ARG A 124 -16.56 -25.03 -4.78
C ARG A 124 -15.97 -23.91 -5.60
N GLY A 125 -14.70 -24.07 -5.97
CA GLY A 125 -13.98 -23.26 -6.92
C GLY A 125 -13.76 -23.96 -8.25
N LYS A 126 -12.88 -23.38 -9.05
CA LYS A 126 -12.37 -23.96 -10.29
C LYS A 126 -10.88 -24.22 -10.10
N ALA A 127 -10.48 -25.48 -10.18
CA ALA A 127 -9.08 -25.85 -9.98
C ALA A 127 -8.14 -25.06 -10.90
N GLY A 128 -7.02 -24.58 -10.35
CA GLY A 128 -6.03 -23.78 -11.06
C GLY A 128 -6.38 -22.28 -11.19
N GLU A 129 -7.54 -21.82 -10.72
CA GLU A 129 -7.83 -20.38 -10.61
C GLU A 129 -7.25 -19.84 -9.29
N ASP A 130 -5.91 -19.77 -9.23
CA ASP A 130 -5.07 -19.27 -8.14
C ASP A 130 -3.89 -18.47 -8.70
N ILE A 131 -2.93 -18.11 -7.84
CA ILE A 131 -1.72 -17.36 -8.27
C ILE A 131 -0.61 -18.28 -8.82
N ASN A 132 -0.82 -19.60 -8.89
CA ASN A 132 0.15 -20.61 -9.29
C ASN A 132 1.46 -20.57 -8.45
N ALA A 133 1.29 -20.49 -7.12
CA ALA A 133 2.43 -20.44 -6.21
C ALA A 133 3.26 -21.72 -6.24
N GLU A 134 2.63 -22.92 -6.28
CA GLU A 134 3.37 -24.18 -6.35
C GLU A 134 4.20 -24.34 -7.63
N GLY A 135 3.74 -23.77 -8.74
CA GLY A 135 4.49 -23.74 -9.99
C GLY A 135 5.79 -22.95 -9.85
N VAL A 136 5.70 -21.71 -9.37
CA VAL A 136 6.88 -20.84 -9.21
C VAL A 136 7.83 -21.33 -8.11
N TRP A 137 7.34 -21.98 -7.05
CA TRP A 137 8.19 -22.51 -5.97
C TRP A 137 9.12 -23.66 -6.38
N LYS A 138 8.90 -24.27 -7.54
CA LYS A 138 9.84 -25.23 -8.13
C LYS A 138 11.07 -24.55 -8.71
N MET A 139 10.99 -23.24 -8.95
CA MET A 139 12.07 -22.43 -9.53
C MET A 139 12.74 -21.58 -8.46
N THR A 140 11.95 -20.84 -7.70
CA THR A 140 12.45 -19.88 -6.71
C THR A 140 11.49 -19.76 -5.52
N ARG A 141 12.01 -19.41 -4.37
CA ARG A 141 11.25 -19.05 -3.16
C ARG A 141 11.59 -17.66 -2.67
N GLY A 142 12.25 -16.88 -3.53
CA GLY A 142 12.70 -15.53 -3.22
C GLY A 142 14.10 -15.46 -2.60
N ARG A 143 14.54 -14.23 -2.33
CA ARG A 143 15.86 -13.93 -1.73
C ARG A 143 15.70 -12.88 -0.65
N LYS A 144 16.52 -12.98 0.41
CA LYS A 144 16.54 -12.03 1.54
C LYS A 144 17.04 -10.61 1.16
N GLU A 145 17.68 -10.48 0.01
CA GLU A 145 18.09 -9.19 -0.55
C GLU A 145 16.90 -8.36 -1.04
N VAL A 146 15.78 -9.03 -1.37
CA VAL A 146 14.55 -8.32 -1.76
C VAL A 146 13.84 -7.83 -0.50
N LYS A 147 13.73 -6.51 -0.38
CA LYS A 147 12.99 -5.82 0.68
C LYS A 147 11.63 -5.36 0.19
N ILE A 148 10.56 -5.71 0.89
CA ILE A 148 9.19 -5.31 0.58
C ILE A 148 8.62 -4.51 1.75
N ALA A 149 8.25 -3.25 1.51
CA ALA A 149 7.53 -2.45 2.50
C ALA A 149 6.05 -2.87 2.53
N VAL A 150 5.54 -3.11 3.73
CA VAL A 150 4.11 -3.25 4.01
C VAL A 150 3.65 -1.92 4.60
N ILE A 151 3.13 -1.04 3.73
CA ILE A 151 2.63 0.29 4.13
C ILE A 151 1.15 0.15 4.47
N ASP A 152 0.83 0.01 5.77
CA ASP A 152 -0.50 -0.41 6.22
C ASP A 152 -0.79 0.00 7.68
N THR A 153 -1.50 -0.83 8.45
CA THR A 153 -1.83 -0.65 9.88
C THR A 153 -0.72 -1.10 10.84
N GLY A 154 0.44 -1.46 10.31
CA GLY A 154 1.56 -2.07 11.01
C GLY A 154 1.67 -3.57 10.72
N VAL A 155 2.61 -4.24 11.37
CA VAL A 155 2.83 -5.70 11.26
C VAL A 155 3.15 -6.25 12.64
N ASP A 156 2.52 -7.36 13.02
CA ASP A 156 3.01 -8.17 14.16
C ASP A 156 4.32 -8.87 13.77
N TYR A 157 5.42 -8.13 13.92
CA TYR A 157 6.76 -8.60 13.56
C TYR A 157 7.27 -9.72 14.46
N THR A 158 6.54 -10.02 15.55
CA THR A 158 6.85 -11.15 16.47
C THR A 158 6.10 -12.43 16.10
N HIS A 159 5.12 -12.35 15.20
CA HIS A 159 4.32 -13.51 14.78
C HIS A 159 5.23 -14.64 14.26
N LYS A 160 5.01 -15.87 14.76
CA LYS A 160 5.87 -17.05 14.48
C LYS A 160 6.06 -17.38 12.99
N ASP A 161 5.08 -17.02 12.15
CA ASP A 161 5.17 -17.21 10.70
C ASP A 161 5.77 -16.00 9.97
N LEU A 162 6.06 -14.88 10.64
CA LEU A 162 6.59 -13.67 10.02
C LEU A 162 7.98 -13.29 10.50
N ALA A 163 8.27 -13.46 11.78
CA ALA A 163 9.45 -12.90 12.47
C ALA A 163 10.76 -13.13 11.71
N ALA A 164 11.03 -14.32 11.18
CA ALA A 164 12.26 -14.61 10.45
C ALA A 164 12.33 -13.96 9.05
N ASN A 165 11.22 -13.40 8.55
CA ASN A 165 11.15 -12.65 7.30
C ASN A 165 11.01 -11.13 7.50
N MET A 166 10.94 -10.68 8.75
CA MET A 166 10.97 -9.25 9.01
C MET A 166 12.36 -8.69 8.76
N TRP A 167 12.39 -7.47 8.25
CA TRP A 167 13.61 -6.68 8.16
C TRP A 167 14.04 -6.22 9.56
N VAL A 168 15.33 -6.15 9.75
CA VAL A 168 15.95 -5.59 10.96
C VAL A 168 16.91 -4.50 10.53
N ASN A 169 16.74 -3.30 11.08
CA ASN A 169 17.74 -2.27 11.04
C ASN A 169 18.83 -2.61 12.06
N GLU A 170 19.93 -3.19 11.59
CA GLU A 170 21.00 -3.70 12.46
C GLU A 170 21.72 -2.58 13.23
N LEU A 171 21.71 -1.33 12.72
CA LEU A 171 22.32 -0.20 13.40
C LEU A 171 21.46 0.20 14.60
N GLU A 172 20.17 0.32 14.43
CA GLU A 172 19.22 0.62 15.51
C GLU A 172 19.12 -0.55 16.52
N ALA A 173 19.03 -1.80 16.02
CA ALA A 173 18.91 -2.98 16.90
C ALA A 173 20.13 -3.22 17.81
N ASN A 174 21.31 -2.76 17.40
CA ASN A 174 22.57 -2.86 18.18
C ASN A 174 23.02 -1.49 18.71
N GLY A 175 22.22 -0.46 18.52
CA GLY A 175 22.49 0.93 18.89
C GLY A 175 22.08 1.27 20.32
N VAL A 176 21.78 2.53 20.56
CA VAL A 176 21.41 3.09 21.86
C VAL A 176 19.94 3.47 21.85
N GLU A 177 19.13 2.86 22.70
CA GLU A 177 17.70 3.18 22.84
C GLU A 177 17.47 4.70 22.95
N GLY A 178 16.57 5.22 22.11
CA GLY A 178 16.23 6.63 22.03
C GLY A 178 17.16 7.48 21.18
N VAL A 179 18.09 6.87 20.43
CA VAL A 179 19.03 7.53 19.53
C VAL A 179 18.80 7.03 18.09
N ASP A 180 18.86 7.91 17.12
CA ASP A 180 18.90 7.60 15.69
C ASP A 180 20.35 7.22 15.33
N ASP A 181 20.67 5.93 15.41
CA ASP A 181 22.06 5.42 15.29
C ASP A 181 22.51 5.31 13.82
N ASP A 182 21.59 5.22 12.87
CA ASP A 182 21.92 5.20 11.44
C ASP A 182 21.80 6.56 10.74
N GLY A 183 21.27 7.58 11.45
CA GLY A 183 21.14 8.95 10.96
C GLY A 183 20.09 9.15 9.87
N ASN A 184 19.12 8.24 9.76
CA ASN A 184 18.07 8.31 8.76
C ASN A 184 16.93 9.28 9.11
N GLY A 185 16.90 9.78 10.36
CA GLY A 185 15.92 10.72 10.93
C GLY A 185 14.78 10.03 11.69
N TYR A 186 14.89 8.72 11.97
CA TYR A 186 13.90 7.91 12.67
C TYR A 186 14.55 7.10 13.79
N VAL A 187 14.19 7.41 15.02
CA VAL A 187 14.75 6.80 16.24
C VAL A 187 14.17 5.40 16.43
N ASP A 188 15.03 4.43 16.76
CA ASP A 188 14.68 3.04 17.10
C ASP A 188 13.82 2.33 16.03
N ASP A 189 14.00 2.61 14.74
CA ASP A 189 13.24 2.03 13.64
C ASP A 189 13.66 0.58 13.29
N ILE A 190 13.75 -0.28 14.32
CA ILE A 190 14.34 -1.63 14.23
C ILE A 190 13.62 -2.52 13.20
N HIS A 191 12.29 -2.50 13.15
CA HIS A 191 11.48 -3.29 12.20
C HIS A 191 10.72 -2.44 11.18
N GLY A 192 10.93 -1.14 11.21
CA GLY A 192 10.22 -0.13 10.46
C GLY A 192 9.76 1.00 11.37
N TYR A 193 8.73 1.78 10.97
CA TYR A 193 8.32 2.97 11.70
C TYR A 193 6.81 3.15 11.75
N ASP A 194 6.28 3.72 12.84
CA ASP A 194 4.88 4.11 13.03
C ASP A 194 4.69 5.62 12.82
N PHE A 195 4.19 6.00 11.64
CA PHE A 195 3.86 7.39 11.30
C PHE A 195 2.52 7.86 11.89
N ALA A 196 1.68 6.96 12.37
CA ALA A 196 0.43 7.31 13.01
C ALA A 196 0.65 7.79 14.45
N ASN A 197 1.67 7.24 15.14
CA ASN A 197 2.07 7.60 16.51
C ASN A 197 3.40 8.36 16.57
N ASP A 198 4.16 8.39 15.47
CA ASP A 198 5.48 9.04 15.32
C ASP A 198 6.55 8.40 16.24
N ASP A 199 6.66 7.06 16.17
CA ASP A 199 7.63 6.25 16.94
C ASP A 199 8.19 5.05 16.15
N GLY A 200 9.21 4.37 16.70
CA GLY A 200 9.92 3.26 16.08
C GLY A 200 9.20 1.90 16.18
N ASP A 201 7.97 1.82 16.68
CA ASP A 201 7.24 0.57 16.87
C ASP A 201 6.09 0.39 15.87
N PRO A 202 6.31 -0.28 14.71
CA PRO A 202 5.27 -0.51 13.71
C PRO A 202 4.31 -1.65 14.07
N ALA A 203 4.11 -1.97 15.34
CA ALA A 203 3.22 -3.04 15.78
C ALA A 203 1.77 -2.81 15.31
N ASP A 204 1.11 -3.89 14.90
CA ASP A 204 -0.23 -3.86 14.32
C ASP A 204 -1.32 -4.09 15.37
N GLY A 205 -2.05 -3.08 15.74
CA GLY A 205 -3.23 -3.17 16.63
C GLY A 205 -4.55 -3.44 15.89
N HIS A 206 -4.55 -3.40 14.54
CA HIS A 206 -5.75 -3.61 13.72
C HIS A 206 -5.83 -5.03 13.12
N GLY A 207 -4.72 -5.57 12.66
CA GLY A 207 -4.60 -6.89 12.05
C GLY A 207 -4.61 -6.92 10.52
N HIS A 208 -4.89 -5.80 9.85
CA HIS A 208 -4.93 -5.76 8.38
C HIS A 208 -3.52 -5.85 7.77
N GLY A 209 -2.57 -5.08 8.27
CA GLY A 209 -1.19 -5.09 7.76
C GLY A 209 -0.48 -6.41 8.04
N THR A 210 -0.72 -7.03 9.22
CA THR A 210 -0.22 -8.38 9.53
C THR A 210 -0.79 -9.41 8.55
N HIS A 211 -2.07 -9.27 8.16
CA HIS A 211 -2.68 -10.14 7.15
C HIS A 211 -2.03 -9.94 5.77
N CYS A 212 -1.76 -8.72 5.38
CA CYS A 212 -1.03 -8.40 4.15
C CYS A 212 0.40 -8.97 4.16
N ALA A 213 1.13 -8.80 5.27
CA ALA A 213 2.48 -9.35 5.43
C ALA A 213 2.51 -10.87 5.28
N GLY A 214 1.53 -11.59 5.87
CA GLY A 214 1.43 -13.05 5.74
C GLY A 214 1.21 -13.52 4.31
N ASN A 215 0.40 -12.81 3.52
CA ASN A 215 0.21 -13.12 2.10
C ASN A 215 1.50 -12.94 1.29
N ILE A 216 2.33 -11.95 1.64
CA ILE A 216 3.62 -11.74 0.98
C ILE A 216 4.61 -12.83 1.40
N GLY A 217 4.85 -12.96 2.71
CA GLY A 217 6.05 -13.59 3.20
C GLY A 217 5.92 -14.46 4.45
N ALA A 218 4.75 -15.06 4.74
CA ALA A 218 4.68 -16.08 5.79
C ALA A 218 5.60 -17.26 5.47
N LEU A 219 6.24 -17.79 6.51
CA LEU A 219 7.29 -18.82 6.40
C LEU A 219 6.73 -20.17 5.93
N HIS A 220 7.53 -20.90 5.14
CA HIS A 220 7.22 -22.29 4.77
C HIS A 220 7.76 -23.28 5.83
N ASN A 221 7.29 -23.18 7.06
CA ASN A 221 7.83 -23.83 8.26
C ASN A 221 7.07 -25.09 8.73
N ARG A 222 6.17 -25.65 7.95
CA ARG A 222 5.30 -26.83 8.22
C ARG A 222 4.15 -26.58 9.20
N SER A 223 3.96 -25.38 9.70
CA SER A 223 2.84 -24.98 10.54
C SER A 223 2.23 -23.68 10.01
N GLY A 224 1.02 -23.37 10.40
CA GLY A 224 0.38 -22.12 10.01
C GLY A 224 0.14 -22.00 8.50
N VAL A 225 0.32 -20.80 7.99
CA VAL A 225 0.11 -20.42 6.58
C VAL A 225 1.44 -20.23 5.84
N ARG A 226 1.36 -20.06 4.52
CA ARG A 226 2.50 -19.73 3.67
C ARG A 226 2.26 -18.40 2.95
N GLY A 227 3.30 -17.60 2.81
CA GLY A 227 3.32 -16.48 1.89
C GLY A 227 3.74 -16.92 0.49
N VAL A 228 3.54 -16.05 -0.51
CA VAL A 228 4.01 -16.31 -1.87
C VAL A 228 5.54 -16.41 -1.91
N MET A 229 6.22 -15.58 -1.12
CA MET A 229 7.68 -15.45 -1.09
C MET A 229 8.24 -15.90 0.27
N ASN A 230 8.84 -17.10 0.34
CA ASN A 230 9.37 -17.64 1.60
C ASN A 230 10.63 -16.92 2.11
N ASN A 231 11.46 -16.40 1.21
CA ASN A 231 12.69 -15.69 1.54
C ASN A 231 12.58 -14.23 1.11
N VAL A 232 12.31 -13.36 2.05
CA VAL A 232 12.09 -11.91 1.86
C VAL A 232 12.53 -11.16 3.11
N LYS A 233 12.76 -9.85 3.02
CA LYS A 233 12.78 -8.94 4.17
C LYS A 233 11.56 -8.02 4.07
N MET A 234 10.65 -8.10 5.03
CA MET A 234 9.47 -7.25 5.10
C MET A 234 9.70 -6.10 6.07
N VAL A 235 9.49 -4.87 5.62
CA VAL A 235 9.59 -3.65 6.45
C VAL A 235 8.19 -3.25 6.86
N GLY A 236 7.90 -3.20 8.15
CA GLY A 236 6.63 -2.72 8.68
C GLY A 236 6.56 -1.20 8.64
N ILE A 237 5.61 -0.63 7.92
CA ILE A 237 5.42 0.83 7.87
C ILE A 237 3.97 1.13 8.23
N LYS A 238 3.78 1.59 9.46
CA LYS A 238 2.45 1.89 9.99
C LYS A 238 2.11 3.37 9.77
N PHE A 239 1.25 3.64 8.79
CA PHE A 239 0.69 4.99 8.59
C PHE A 239 -0.80 5.06 8.90
N LEU A 240 -1.45 3.92 8.93
CA LEU A 240 -2.82 3.78 9.37
C LEU A 240 -2.84 3.40 10.86
N SER A 241 -3.61 4.13 11.63
CA SER A 241 -3.84 3.87 13.05
C SER A 241 -4.56 2.53 13.26
N ASP A 242 -4.72 2.10 14.52
CA ASP A 242 -5.46 0.90 14.89
C ASP A 242 -6.96 0.97 14.55
N SER A 243 -7.46 2.14 14.18
CA SER A 243 -8.80 2.31 13.58
C SER A 243 -8.82 2.14 12.06
N GLY A 244 -7.70 1.80 11.42
CA GLY A 244 -7.57 1.63 9.98
C GLY A 244 -7.62 2.95 9.19
N ARG A 245 -7.24 4.09 9.80
CA ARG A 245 -7.28 5.43 9.19
C ARG A 245 -5.92 6.11 9.25
N GLY A 246 -5.55 6.77 8.16
CA GLY A 246 -4.35 7.60 8.06
C GLY A 246 -4.56 8.81 7.17
N GLU A 247 -3.67 9.76 7.26
CA GLU A 247 -3.73 11.03 6.55
C GLU A 247 -2.65 11.13 5.47
N THR A 248 -2.81 12.07 4.54
CA THR A 248 -1.88 12.28 3.42
C THR A 248 -0.44 12.49 3.89
N GLU A 249 -0.21 13.25 4.95
CA GLU A 249 1.15 13.49 5.47
C GLU A 249 1.85 12.21 5.91
N HIS A 250 1.12 11.29 6.57
CA HIS A 250 1.65 10.00 7.00
C HIS A 250 1.97 9.11 5.80
N ALA A 251 1.10 9.09 4.77
CA ALA A 251 1.36 8.33 3.54
C ALA A 251 2.60 8.83 2.79
N ILE A 252 2.77 10.16 2.68
CA ILE A 252 3.95 10.78 2.05
C ILE A 252 5.23 10.44 2.81
N LYS A 253 5.23 10.58 4.14
CA LYS A 253 6.36 10.22 5.00
C LYS A 253 6.70 8.74 4.91
N SER A 254 5.69 7.86 4.84
CA SER A 254 5.87 6.42 4.70
C SER A 254 6.54 6.02 3.38
N ILE A 255 6.16 6.67 2.28
CA ILE A 255 6.78 6.45 0.98
C ILE A 255 8.23 6.94 0.99
N ASP A 256 8.50 8.13 1.52
CA ASP A 256 9.87 8.67 1.66
C ASP A 256 10.75 7.77 2.54
N TYR A 257 10.23 7.29 3.66
CA TYR A 257 10.92 6.34 4.52
C TYR A 257 11.26 5.04 3.79
N ALA A 258 10.32 4.46 3.06
CA ALA A 258 10.57 3.26 2.27
C ALA A 258 11.67 3.49 1.21
N VAL A 259 11.75 4.69 0.62
CA VAL A 259 12.86 5.08 -0.28
C VAL A 259 14.18 5.14 0.48
N LYS A 260 14.23 5.75 1.67
CA LYS A 260 15.44 5.84 2.51
C LYS A 260 15.95 4.47 2.97
N VAL A 261 15.06 3.58 3.39
CA VAL A 261 15.39 2.18 3.75
C VAL A 261 15.87 1.39 2.54
N GLY A 262 15.59 1.87 1.32
CA GLY A 262 15.98 1.22 0.07
C GLY A 262 15.23 -0.08 -0.15
N VAL A 263 13.89 -0.05 -0.08
CA VAL A 263 13.07 -1.19 -0.43
C VAL A 263 13.03 -1.39 -1.95
N ASN A 264 12.71 -2.59 -2.41
CA ASN A 264 12.55 -2.87 -3.82
C ASN A 264 11.10 -2.67 -4.29
N LEU A 265 10.15 -2.88 -3.36
CA LEU A 265 8.73 -2.83 -3.65
C LEU A 265 7.95 -2.35 -2.43
N MET A 266 6.88 -1.60 -2.67
CA MET A 266 5.88 -1.18 -1.67
C MET A 266 4.56 -1.88 -1.93
N SER A 267 3.98 -2.55 -0.92
CA SER A 267 2.64 -3.12 -0.93
C SER A 267 1.67 -2.17 -0.26
N ASN A 268 0.68 -1.66 -1.00
CA ASN A 268 -0.21 -0.58 -0.60
C ASN A 268 -1.66 -1.04 -0.68
N SER A 269 -2.17 -1.59 0.43
CA SER A 269 -3.52 -2.17 0.52
C SER A 269 -4.55 -1.18 1.09
N TRP A 270 -4.43 0.08 0.73
CA TRP A 270 -5.25 1.20 1.20
C TRP A 270 -5.69 2.12 0.07
N GLY A 271 -6.68 2.96 0.33
CA GLY A 271 -7.15 3.93 -0.66
C GLY A 271 -8.36 4.73 -0.16
N GLY A 272 -9.02 5.43 -1.08
CA GLY A 272 -10.27 6.14 -0.82
C GLY A 272 -10.17 7.66 -0.80
N GLY A 273 -8.98 8.23 -0.99
CA GLY A 273 -8.79 9.67 -1.13
C GLY A 273 -9.19 10.21 -2.52
N LYS A 274 -9.22 11.53 -2.63
CA LYS A 274 -9.24 12.24 -3.91
C LYS A 274 -7.82 12.34 -4.46
N PHE A 275 -7.67 12.87 -5.67
CA PHE A 275 -6.36 13.20 -6.20
C PHE A 275 -5.59 14.14 -5.24
N SER A 276 -4.35 13.78 -4.96
CA SER A 276 -3.38 14.58 -4.20
C SER A 276 -2.10 14.70 -5.02
N GLN A 277 -1.67 15.93 -5.31
CA GLN A 277 -0.43 16.17 -6.04
C GLN A 277 0.78 15.77 -5.19
N ALA A 278 0.72 15.99 -3.88
CA ALA A 278 1.81 15.63 -2.97
C ALA A 278 2.02 14.11 -2.90
N LEU A 279 0.93 13.33 -2.93
CA LEU A 279 1.03 11.87 -2.99
C LEU A 279 1.55 11.41 -4.36
N LEU A 280 1.14 12.04 -5.46
CA LEU A 280 1.72 11.78 -6.78
C LEU A 280 3.22 12.06 -6.80
N ASP A 281 3.65 13.20 -6.27
CA ASP A 281 5.07 13.58 -6.21
C ASP A 281 5.88 12.54 -5.40
N SER A 282 5.33 12.01 -4.30
CA SER A 282 6.00 10.97 -3.50
C SER A 282 6.10 9.62 -4.23
N ILE A 283 5.06 9.23 -4.97
CA ILE A 283 5.08 8.01 -5.80
C ILE A 283 6.05 8.19 -6.97
N GLN A 284 6.13 9.39 -7.56
CA GLN A 284 7.11 9.68 -8.60
C GLN A 284 8.54 9.59 -8.05
N ALA A 285 8.80 10.12 -6.84
CA ALA A 285 10.11 10.00 -6.19
C ALA A 285 10.49 8.52 -5.95
N ALA A 286 9.53 7.68 -5.56
CA ALA A 286 9.75 6.24 -5.46
C ALA A 286 10.04 5.59 -6.82
N ASN A 287 9.36 6.02 -7.89
CA ASN A 287 9.66 5.58 -9.27
C ASN A 287 11.08 5.94 -9.69
N ASP A 288 11.50 7.17 -9.41
CA ASP A 288 12.83 7.66 -9.76
C ASP A 288 13.93 6.93 -8.97
N ALA A 289 13.60 6.42 -7.78
CA ALA A 289 14.45 5.52 -6.98
C ALA A 289 14.39 4.04 -7.46
N GLY A 290 13.63 3.72 -8.50
CA GLY A 290 13.52 2.35 -9.03
C GLY A 290 12.63 1.42 -8.22
N ILE A 291 11.74 1.93 -7.39
CA ILE A 291 10.90 1.15 -6.47
C ILE A 291 9.51 0.90 -7.08
N VAL A 292 9.07 -0.35 -7.09
CA VAL A 292 7.73 -0.74 -7.55
C VAL A 292 6.67 -0.37 -6.49
N PHE A 293 5.54 0.16 -6.93
CA PHE A 293 4.40 0.53 -6.09
C PHE A 293 3.18 -0.33 -6.45
N VAL A 294 2.90 -1.36 -5.68
CA VAL A 294 1.72 -2.21 -5.88
C VAL A 294 0.55 -1.65 -5.09
N ALA A 295 -0.58 -1.42 -5.75
CA ALA A 295 -1.76 -0.79 -5.16
C ALA A 295 -3.03 -1.65 -5.31
N ALA A 296 -3.84 -1.71 -4.27
CA ALA A 296 -5.17 -2.30 -4.32
C ALA A 296 -6.12 -1.43 -5.18
N ALA A 297 -6.93 -2.07 -6.05
CA ALA A 297 -7.84 -1.36 -6.94
C ALA A 297 -9.02 -0.67 -6.22
N GLY A 298 -9.38 -1.15 -5.01
CA GLY A 298 -10.53 -0.67 -4.24
C GLY A 298 -11.70 -1.66 -4.22
N ASN A 299 -12.62 -1.47 -3.27
CA ASN A 299 -13.68 -2.43 -2.92
C ASN A 299 -15.12 -1.87 -3.12
N SER A 300 -15.30 -0.94 -4.05
CA SER A 300 -16.58 -0.23 -4.28
C SER A 300 -17.36 -0.72 -5.49
N ARG A 301 -16.94 -1.81 -6.16
CA ARG A 301 -17.52 -2.32 -7.44
C ARG A 301 -17.45 -1.30 -8.58
N ALA A 302 -16.60 -0.30 -8.46
CA ALA A 302 -16.53 0.83 -9.37
C ALA A 302 -15.60 0.55 -10.55
N ASP A 303 -15.93 1.16 -11.69
CA ASP A 303 -15.04 1.29 -12.82
C ASP A 303 -14.06 2.45 -12.56
N ASN A 304 -12.80 2.13 -12.30
CA ASN A 304 -11.76 3.11 -12.01
C ASN A 304 -11.40 3.98 -13.23
N ASP A 305 -11.69 3.53 -14.45
CA ASP A 305 -11.51 4.33 -15.65
C ASP A 305 -12.54 5.48 -15.71
N ALA A 306 -13.74 5.26 -15.17
CA ALA A 306 -14.82 6.24 -15.13
C ALA A 306 -14.86 7.04 -13.81
N LYS A 307 -14.47 6.40 -12.70
CA LYS A 307 -14.50 6.97 -11.35
C LYS A 307 -13.19 6.70 -10.64
N PRO A 308 -12.20 7.59 -10.80
CA PRO A 308 -10.87 7.40 -10.24
C PRO A 308 -10.85 7.18 -8.73
N THR A 309 -9.99 6.26 -8.28
CA THR A 309 -9.73 5.93 -6.89
C THR A 309 -8.22 5.98 -6.63
N TYR A 310 -7.77 6.73 -5.62
CA TYR A 310 -6.35 6.91 -5.34
C TYR A 310 -5.90 6.09 -4.12
N PRO A 311 -4.67 5.52 -4.17
CA PRO A 311 -3.58 5.75 -5.15
C PRO A 311 -3.68 4.95 -6.46
N ALA A 312 -4.66 4.07 -6.65
CA ALA A 312 -4.75 3.17 -7.81
C ALA A 312 -4.79 3.89 -9.19
N ASN A 313 -5.26 5.14 -9.25
CA ASN A 313 -5.36 5.89 -10.51
C ASN A 313 -4.20 6.86 -10.78
N TYR A 314 -3.08 6.76 -10.06
CA TYR A 314 -1.90 7.54 -10.46
C TYR A 314 -1.21 6.88 -11.66
N GLU A 315 -1.03 7.66 -12.71
CA GLU A 315 -0.37 7.24 -13.95
C GLU A 315 1.16 7.43 -13.82
N VAL A 316 1.80 6.58 -13.00
CA VAL A 316 3.27 6.53 -12.83
C VAL A 316 3.76 5.14 -13.26
N ASP A 317 4.94 5.08 -13.87
CA ASP A 317 5.46 3.83 -14.46
C ASP A 317 5.69 2.70 -13.46
N ASN A 318 5.90 3.02 -12.18
CA ASN A 318 6.07 2.05 -11.10
C ASN A 318 4.77 1.53 -10.48
N VAL A 319 3.61 2.11 -10.82
CA VAL A 319 2.33 1.72 -10.21
C VAL A 319 1.76 0.49 -10.90
N ILE A 320 1.50 -0.55 -10.11
CA ILE A 320 0.83 -1.79 -10.53
C ILE A 320 -0.45 -1.95 -9.72
N VAL A 321 -1.59 -1.90 -10.37
CA VAL A 321 -2.91 -1.93 -9.73
C VAL A 321 -3.51 -3.32 -9.81
N VAL A 322 -3.97 -3.84 -8.67
CA VAL A 322 -4.43 -5.21 -8.51
C VAL A 322 -5.89 -5.26 -8.10
N GLY A 323 -6.72 -5.86 -8.94
CA GLY A 323 -8.11 -6.23 -8.63
C GLY A 323 -8.19 -7.59 -7.95
N ALA A 324 -9.38 -7.92 -7.41
CA ALA A 324 -9.62 -9.18 -6.71
C ALA A 324 -10.51 -10.13 -7.50
N HIS A 325 -10.12 -11.41 -7.60
CA HIS A 325 -10.97 -12.48 -8.08
C HIS A 325 -11.27 -13.51 -6.97
N ASP A 326 -12.30 -14.31 -7.18
CA ASP A 326 -12.70 -15.39 -6.29
C ASP A 326 -12.13 -16.76 -6.73
N GLY A 327 -12.43 -17.81 -5.97
CA GLY A 327 -11.93 -19.15 -6.24
C GLY A 327 -12.54 -19.83 -7.47
N LYS A 328 -13.46 -19.18 -8.19
CA LYS A 328 -13.99 -19.63 -9.48
C LYS A 328 -13.28 -18.98 -10.66
N GLY A 329 -12.41 -17.98 -10.38
CA GLY A 329 -11.79 -17.16 -11.39
C GLY A 329 -12.68 -16.02 -11.88
N GLU A 330 -13.77 -15.72 -11.16
CA GLU A 330 -14.66 -14.61 -11.45
C GLU A 330 -14.19 -13.35 -10.70
N ARG A 331 -14.44 -12.15 -11.23
CA ARG A 331 -14.18 -10.91 -10.50
C ARG A 331 -14.97 -10.90 -9.18
N SER A 332 -14.29 -10.73 -8.06
CA SER A 332 -14.95 -10.60 -6.76
C SER A 332 -15.99 -9.48 -6.78
N GLY A 333 -17.20 -9.75 -6.29
CA GLY A 333 -18.33 -8.83 -6.42
C GLY A 333 -18.12 -7.44 -5.83
N PHE A 334 -17.16 -7.27 -4.93
CA PHE A 334 -16.76 -5.98 -4.36
C PHE A 334 -15.65 -5.27 -5.16
N SER A 335 -14.85 -6.03 -5.95
CA SER A 335 -13.64 -5.48 -6.58
C SER A 335 -13.93 -4.36 -7.56
N ASN A 336 -13.20 -3.28 -7.45
CA ASN A 336 -13.07 -2.31 -8.52
C ASN A 336 -12.37 -2.95 -9.73
N TYR A 337 -12.56 -2.33 -10.89
CA TYR A 337 -12.04 -2.78 -12.17
C TYR A 337 -11.73 -1.58 -13.08
N GLY A 338 -11.13 -1.81 -14.22
CA GLY A 338 -10.83 -0.78 -15.23
C GLY A 338 -9.89 -1.31 -16.29
N LYS A 339 -10.25 -1.12 -17.56
CA LYS A 339 -9.47 -1.62 -18.72
C LYS A 339 -8.11 -0.92 -18.87
N LYS A 340 -7.97 0.28 -18.32
CA LYS A 340 -6.73 1.07 -18.38
C LYS A 340 -6.01 1.09 -17.04
N THR A 341 -6.77 1.18 -15.96
CA THR A 341 -6.26 1.50 -14.62
C THR A 341 -6.04 0.28 -13.74
N VAL A 342 -6.71 -0.85 -13.97
CA VAL A 342 -6.49 -2.09 -13.22
C VAL A 342 -5.71 -3.07 -14.08
N HIS A 343 -4.43 -3.26 -13.74
CA HIS A 343 -3.47 -3.97 -14.57
C HIS A 343 -3.64 -5.49 -14.57
N VAL A 344 -4.03 -6.08 -13.42
CA VAL A 344 -4.15 -7.53 -13.24
C VAL A 344 -5.09 -7.85 -12.08
N PHE A 345 -5.69 -9.04 -12.07
CA PHE A 345 -6.39 -9.59 -10.90
C PHE A 345 -5.53 -10.63 -10.18
N ALA A 346 -5.73 -10.74 -8.86
CA ALA A 346 -5.17 -11.79 -8.02
C ALA A 346 -6.23 -12.32 -7.04
N PRO A 347 -6.02 -13.48 -6.39
CA PRO A 347 -6.96 -14.00 -5.41
C PRO A 347 -7.26 -13.00 -4.29
N GLY A 348 -8.54 -12.67 -4.05
CA GLY A 348 -8.91 -11.66 -3.06
C GLY A 348 -10.16 -11.97 -2.25
N SER A 349 -10.83 -13.11 -2.47
CA SER A 349 -12.00 -13.53 -1.71
C SER A 349 -11.65 -14.67 -0.76
N ASN A 350 -11.98 -14.55 0.54
CA ASN A 350 -11.73 -15.58 1.55
C ASN A 350 -10.25 -16.03 1.61
N ILE A 351 -9.35 -15.09 1.65
CA ILE A 351 -7.91 -15.33 1.72
C ILE A 351 -7.50 -15.52 3.18
N LEU A 352 -6.94 -16.69 3.49
CA LEU A 352 -6.44 -17.03 4.82
C LEU A 352 -5.00 -16.57 4.98
N SER A 353 -4.74 -15.80 6.05
CA SER A 353 -3.40 -15.28 6.36
C SER A 353 -3.23 -15.01 7.85
N THR A 354 -2.06 -14.54 8.27
CA THR A 354 -1.69 -14.19 9.64
C THR A 354 -2.47 -12.99 10.16
N VAL A 355 -2.75 -12.96 11.46
CA VAL A 355 -3.21 -11.78 12.21
C VAL A 355 -2.53 -11.75 13.58
N PRO A 356 -2.46 -10.59 14.28
CA PRO A 356 -1.71 -10.44 15.50
C PRO A 356 -1.98 -11.54 16.57
N GLY A 357 -0.94 -11.92 17.31
CA GLY A 357 -0.99 -12.87 18.40
C GLY A 357 -0.94 -14.32 17.93
N ASP A 358 -0.11 -14.64 16.94
CA ASP A 358 0.08 -15.99 16.38
C ASP A 358 -1.20 -16.66 15.85
N ARG A 359 -2.14 -15.84 15.37
CA ARG A 359 -3.43 -16.28 14.87
C ARG A 359 -3.54 -16.10 13.35
N TYR A 360 -4.60 -16.66 12.79
CA TYR A 360 -4.88 -16.66 11.36
C TYR A 360 -6.35 -16.32 11.11
N GLN A 361 -6.62 -15.61 10.02
CA GLN A 361 -7.97 -15.18 9.69
C GLN A 361 -8.19 -15.15 8.20
N SER A 362 -9.43 -15.43 7.75
CA SER A 362 -9.81 -15.24 6.36
C SER A 362 -10.43 -13.86 6.17
N MET A 363 -9.90 -13.10 5.22
CA MET A 363 -10.41 -11.78 4.82
C MET A 363 -10.68 -11.73 3.32
N SER A 364 -11.51 -10.78 2.89
CA SER A 364 -11.76 -10.50 1.47
C SER A 364 -11.52 -9.02 1.17
N GLY A 365 -10.93 -8.75 0.03
CA GLY A 365 -10.65 -7.39 -0.44
C GLY A 365 -9.61 -7.39 -1.55
N THR A 366 -9.54 -6.32 -2.32
CA THR A 366 -8.38 -6.03 -3.16
C THR A 366 -7.12 -5.85 -2.33
N SER A 367 -7.29 -5.56 -1.04
CA SER A 367 -6.24 -5.53 -0.01
C SER A 367 -5.56 -6.90 0.22
N MET A 368 -6.21 -8.02 -0.10
CA MET A 368 -5.62 -9.37 -0.02
C MET A 368 -5.01 -9.78 -1.36
N ALA A 369 -5.56 -9.30 -2.46
CA ALA A 369 -5.03 -9.52 -3.81
C ALA A 369 -3.70 -8.77 -4.03
N CYS A 370 -3.60 -7.55 -3.56
CA CYS A 370 -2.42 -6.70 -3.65
C CYS A 370 -1.15 -7.37 -3.07
N PRO A 371 -1.11 -7.86 -1.82
CA PRO A 371 0.08 -8.48 -1.26
C PRO A 371 0.43 -9.83 -1.90
N LEU A 372 -0.55 -10.62 -2.38
CA LEU A 372 -0.24 -11.83 -3.15
C LEU A 372 0.49 -11.48 -4.45
N ALA A 373 0.02 -10.44 -5.16
CA ALA A 373 0.72 -9.92 -6.34
C ALA A 373 2.10 -9.34 -5.99
N ALA A 374 2.21 -8.62 -4.87
CA ALA A 374 3.49 -8.08 -4.38
C ALA A 374 4.52 -9.20 -4.12
N GLY A 375 4.10 -10.30 -3.50
CA GLY A 375 4.95 -11.48 -3.30
C GLY A 375 5.40 -12.11 -4.62
N ALA A 376 4.51 -12.23 -5.61
CA ALA A 376 4.85 -12.77 -6.94
C ALA A 376 5.84 -11.85 -7.69
N ILE A 377 5.67 -10.54 -7.60
CA ILE A 377 6.61 -9.55 -8.15
C ILE A 377 7.95 -9.63 -7.42
N GLY A 378 7.96 -9.82 -6.09
CA GLY A 378 9.18 -10.05 -5.31
C GLY A 378 9.96 -11.29 -5.74
N LEU A 379 9.26 -12.38 -6.10
CA LEU A 379 9.88 -13.55 -6.72
C LEU A 379 10.52 -13.23 -8.08
N LEU A 380 9.82 -12.46 -8.93
CA LEU A 380 10.38 -11.98 -10.19
C LEU A 380 11.65 -11.15 -9.95
N MET A 381 11.62 -10.21 -9.01
CA MET A 381 12.78 -9.35 -8.69
C MET A 381 13.97 -10.18 -8.16
N SER A 382 13.70 -11.27 -7.46
CA SER A 382 14.74 -12.21 -7.01
C SER A 382 15.48 -12.88 -8.17
N GLU A 383 14.78 -13.17 -9.26
CA GLU A 383 15.35 -13.87 -10.43
C GLU A 383 15.79 -12.88 -11.53
N SER A 384 15.28 -11.67 -11.51
CA SER A 384 15.55 -10.64 -12.52
C SER A 384 15.76 -9.25 -11.84
N PRO A 385 16.84 -9.07 -11.07
CA PRO A 385 17.03 -7.91 -10.19
C PRO A 385 17.28 -6.59 -10.94
N ASN A 386 17.56 -6.63 -12.23
CA ASN A 386 17.91 -5.44 -13.03
C ASN A 386 16.72 -4.88 -13.83
N LEU A 387 15.52 -5.41 -13.65
CA LEU A 387 14.34 -4.89 -14.32
C LEU A 387 13.92 -3.56 -13.69
N THR A 388 13.63 -2.58 -14.53
CA THR A 388 13.02 -1.31 -14.12
C THR A 388 11.55 -1.52 -13.68
N PRO A 389 10.99 -0.62 -12.85
CA PRO A 389 9.58 -0.70 -12.45
C PRO A 389 8.61 -0.82 -13.63
N LYS A 390 8.87 -0.06 -14.71
CA LYS A 390 8.09 -0.13 -15.94
C LYS A 390 8.18 -1.51 -16.60
N GLU A 391 9.37 -2.08 -16.73
CA GLU A 391 9.54 -3.42 -17.31
C GLU A 391 8.86 -4.51 -16.46
N ILE A 392 8.87 -4.36 -15.14
CA ILE A 392 8.13 -5.25 -14.22
C ILE A 392 6.63 -5.14 -14.47
N ARG A 393 6.07 -3.92 -14.54
CA ARG A 393 4.66 -3.70 -14.86
C ARG A 393 4.27 -4.28 -16.21
N ASP A 394 5.05 -3.98 -17.24
CA ASP A 394 4.80 -4.48 -18.59
C ASP A 394 4.85 -6.02 -18.64
N ARG A 395 5.74 -6.65 -17.85
CA ARG A 395 5.85 -8.09 -17.72
C ARG A 395 4.66 -8.69 -16.96
N VAL A 396 4.19 -8.06 -15.88
CA VAL A 396 2.95 -8.45 -15.19
C VAL A 396 1.77 -8.51 -16.16
N ILE A 397 1.62 -7.47 -16.97
CA ILE A 397 0.56 -7.39 -17.98
C ILE A 397 0.73 -8.48 -19.06
N ALA A 398 1.93 -8.64 -19.59
CA ALA A 398 2.19 -9.55 -20.73
C ALA A 398 2.08 -11.04 -20.37
N THR A 399 2.22 -11.40 -19.09
CA THR A 399 2.23 -12.80 -18.62
C THR A 399 0.97 -13.22 -17.88
N ALA A 400 0.03 -12.29 -17.68
CA ALA A 400 -1.24 -12.56 -17.03
C ALA A 400 -2.11 -13.52 -17.88
N VAL A 401 -2.93 -14.32 -17.22
CA VAL A 401 -3.78 -15.33 -17.86
C VAL A 401 -5.20 -14.81 -18.01
N ASP A 402 -5.68 -14.71 -19.24
CA ASP A 402 -7.09 -14.48 -19.51
C ASP A 402 -7.85 -15.80 -19.44
N ASN A 403 -8.81 -15.87 -18.53
CA ASN A 403 -9.72 -17.02 -18.40
C ASN A 403 -11.08 -16.79 -19.08
N GLY A 404 -11.20 -15.73 -19.89
CA GLY A 404 -12.43 -15.32 -20.58
C GLY A 404 -13.38 -14.46 -19.72
N GLU A 405 -13.29 -14.55 -18.39
CA GLU A 405 -14.13 -13.80 -17.46
C GLU A 405 -13.47 -12.48 -17.04
N LEU A 406 -12.20 -12.53 -16.65
CA LEU A 406 -11.48 -11.37 -16.12
C LEU A 406 -11.06 -10.38 -17.21
N GLY A 407 -10.81 -10.85 -18.43
CA GLY A 407 -10.48 -10.02 -19.57
C GLY A 407 -11.55 -8.97 -19.93
N GLN A 408 -12.77 -9.08 -19.37
CA GLN A 408 -13.81 -8.05 -19.48
C GLN A 408 -13.52 -6.81 -18.60
N TYR A 409 -12.75 -6.96 -17.54
CA TYR A 409 -12.55 -5.98 -16.45
C TYR A 409 -11.15 -5.41 -16.34
N THR A 410 -10.19 -6.07 -16.96
CA THR A 410 -8.76 -5.69 -16.99
C THR A 410 -8.23 -5.88 -18.41
N PRO A 411 -7.05 -5.34 -18.75
CA PRO A 411 -6.43 -5.59 -20.07
C PRO A 411 -6.20 -7.08 -20.36
N VAL A 412 -5.91 -7.90 -19.35
CA VAL A 412 -5.25 -9.20 -19.55
C VAL A 412 -5.71 -10.38 -18.67
N GLY A 413 -6.42 -10.15 -17.55
CA GLY A 413 -6.89 -11.26 -16.70
C GLY A 413 -6.20 -11.36 -15.33
N ARG A 414 -5.84 -12.59 -14.88
CA ARG A 414 -5.25 -12.85 -13.56
C ARG A 414 -3.74 -13.05 -13.60
N MET A 415 -3.09 -12.75 -12.48
CA MET A 415 -1.66 -13.02 -12.28
C MET A 415 -1.41 -14.53 -12.18
N ASP A 416 -0.33 -14.97 -12.80
CA ASP A 416 0.26 -16.29 -12.66
C ASP A 416 1.76 -16.13 -12.34
N ALA A 417 2.16 -16.49 -11.13
CA ALA A 417 3.50 -16.25 -10.64
C ALA A 417 4.57 -17.08 -11.40
N GLU A 418 4.24 -18.28 -11.85
CA GLU A 418 5.17 -19.11 -12.64
C GLU A 418 5.43 -18.49 -14.00
N ARG A 419 4.37 -18.10 -14.72
CA ARG A 419 4.48 -17.41 -16.02
C ARG A 419 5.21 -16.08 -15.89
N LEU A 420 4.92 -15.34 -14.82
CA LEU A 420 5.57 -14.06 -14.52
C LEU A 420 7.09 -14.23 -14.40
N VAL A 421 7.56 -15.20 -13.62
CA VAL A 421 9.00 -15.45 -13.43
C VAL A 421 9.64 -16.00 -14.69
N LYS A 422 8.99 -16.90 -15.41
CA LYS A 422 9.48 -17.48 -16.68
C LYS A 422 9.42 -16.51 -17.87
N ASN A 423 8.67 -15.40 -17.77
CA ASN A 423 8.34 -14.51 -18.88
C ASN A 423 7.55 -15.21 -20.01
N GLU A 424 6.66 -16.11 -19.64
CA GLU A 424 5.76 -16.79 -20.58
C GLU A 424 4.60 -15.87 -20.97
N ARG A 425 4.72 -15.23 -22.11
CA ARG A 425 3.72 -14.30 -22.66
C ARG A 425 2.56 -15.02 -23.31
N ASN A 426 1.42 -14.35 -23.42
CA ASN A 426 0.24 -14.85 -24.17
C ASN A 426 0.50 -14.83 -25.68
#